data_8288ab41bf3e9c1aa3d87ed190b0a522
#
_entry.id   8288ab41bf3e9c1aa3d87ed190b0a522
#
_cell.length_a   1.000
_cell.length_b   1.000
_cell.length_c   1.000
_cell.angle_alpha   90.00
_cell.angle_beta   90.00
_cell.angle_gamma   90.00
#
_symmetry.space_group_name_H-M   'P 1'
#
loop_
_entity.id
_entity.type
_entity.pdbx_description
1 polymer ?
#
loop_
_entity_poly.entity_id
_entity_poly.type
_entity_poly.pdbx_seq_one_letter_code
_entity_poly.pdbx_strand_id
1 'polypeptide(L)'
;MDKKIGIMSMQRIINYGSFLQAYGLKKMIESVSKSEVEFIDYRFGVDITNRLKKPQSKAESIVDKILKNRTPWNYLKKKNFFKEIERNLILDLKDIGVDKLNYDCEVDTLVIGSDEVFNCLQPYPVGYSKQLFGDGYAHSKIVSYAASFGSTRYEDLVDTGIAHEIKTMLSRFAAISVRDENSAHIVRQLLGYSPEIHMDPVLMYDFTQEIAEYTTYE
;
A
#
# COMPACT_ATOMS: atom_id res chain seq x y z
N MET A 1 26.59 12.70 -7.68
CA MET A 1 25.17 13.06 -7.52
C MET A 1 24.63 12.16 -6.44
N ASP A 2 23.97 12.73 -5.46
CA ASP A 2 23.31 11.95 -4.43
C ASP A 2 22.14 11.18 -5.07
N LYS A 3 22.06 9.89 -4.75
CA LYS A 3 21.00 9.04 -5.31
C LYS A 3 19.65 9.42 -4.69
N LYS A 4 18.63 9.44 -5.51
CA LYS A 4 17.26 9.75 -5.10
C LYS A 4 16.46 8.46 -4.95
N ILE A 5 15.82 8.28 -3.77
CA ILE A 5 15.00 7.11 -3.46
C ILE A 5 13.55 7.54 -3.33
N GLY A 6 12.68 6.92 -4.12
CA GLY A 6 11.23 7.10 -4.01
C GLY A 6 10.59 5.97 -3.23
N ILE A 7 9.62 6.28 -2.39
CA ILE A 7 8.76 5.30 -1.70
C ILE A 7 7.35 5.41 -2.28
N MET A 8 6.82 4.31 -2.76
CA MET A 8 5.43 4.19 -3.20
C MET A 8 4.72 3.20 -2.29
N SER A 9 3.81 3.71 -1.47
CA SER A 9 3.09 2.94 -0.45
C SER A 9 1.63 3.38 -0.37
N MET A 10 0.91 2.97 0.67
CA MET A 10 -0.46 3.40 0.96
C MET A 10 -0.50 4.69 1.80
N GLN A 11 0.49 5.56 1.67
CA GLN A 11 0.69 6.76 2.50
C GLN A 11 -0.49 7.74 2.51
N ARG A 12 -1.36 7.71 1.48
CA ARG A 12 -2.56 8.59 1.41
C ARG A 12 -3.86 7.91 1.84
N ILE A 13 -3.79 6.67 2.27
CA ILE A 13 -4.97 6.01 2.83
C ILE A 13 -5.20 6.54 4.25
N ILE A 14 -6.44 6.96 4.53
CA ILE A 14 -6.82 7.52 5.84
C ILE A 14 -6.87 6.38 6.86
N ASN A 15 -5.69 5.95 7.29
CA ASN A 15 -5.46 4.88 8.24
C ASN A 15 -4.12 5.10 8.92
N TYR A 16 -4.11 5.21 10.25
CA TYR A 16 -2.87 5.36 11.02
C TYR A 16 -1.89 4.19 10.83
N GLY A 17 -2.38 2.98 10.62
CA GLY A 17 -1.52 1.83 10.32
C GLY A 17 -0.73 2.05 9.03
N SER A 18 -1.40 2.47 7.96
CA SER A 18 -0.74 2.78 6.67
C SER A 18 0.23 3.96 6.78
N PHE A 19 -0.12 4.97 7.58
CA PHE A 19 0.78 6.09 7.88
C PHE A 19 2.04 5.63 8.61
N LEU A 20 1.90 4.90 9.73
CA LEU A 20 3.02 4.42 10.53
C LEU A 20 3.95 3.48 9.74
N GLN A 21 3.39 2.63 8.87
CA GLN A 21 4.19 1.79 7.97
C GLN A 21 5.02 2.63 7.00
N ALA A 22 4.40 3.64 6.37
CA ALA A 22 5.09 4.53 5.43
C ALA A 22 6.17 5.35 6.14
N TYR A 23 5.85 5.92 7.32
CA TYR A 23 6.79 6.65 8.17
C TYR A 23 7.97 5.78 8.58
N GLY A 24 7.72 4.62 9.18
CA GLY A 24 8.77 3.69 9.62
C GLY A 24 9.66 3.25 8.48
N LEU A 25 9.09 2.93 7.30
CA LEU A 25 9.86 2.57 6.12
C LEU A 25 10.77 3.71 5.67
N LYS A 26 10.27 4.95 5.63
CA LYS A 26 11.07 6.13 5.28
C LYS A 26 12.24 6.29 6.24
N LYS A 27 11.98 6.24 7.56
CA LYS A 27 13.01 6.38 8.59
C LYS A 27 14.07 5.27 8.54
N MET A 28 13.65 4.03 8.27
CA MET A 28 14.58 2.91 8.09
C MET A 28 15.49 3.14 6.88
N ILE A 29 14.95 3.60 5.75
CA ILE A 29 15.76 3.89 4.55
C ILE A 29 16.70 5.07 4.81
N GLU A 30 16.24 6.14 5.43
CA GLU A 30 17.05 7.32 5.81
C GLU A 30 18.20 6.93 6.74
N SER A 31 17.99 5.98 7.65
CA SER A 31 19.02 5.52 8.60
C SER A 31 20.18 4.76 7.95
N VAL A 32 19.92 4.06 6.85
CA VAL A 32 20.93 3.24 6.15
C VAL A 32 21.46 3.86 4.86
N SER A 33 20.82 4.92 4.39
CA SER A 33 21.12 5.60 3.13
C SER A 33 21.43 7.08 3.40
N LYS A 34 22.41 7.62 2.65
CA LYS A 34 22.64 9.07 2.60
C LYS A 34 21.86 9.76 1.48
N SER A 35 20.92 9.05 0.88
CA SER A 35 20.14 9.52 -0.26
C SER A 35 18.97 10.37 0.19
N GLU A 36 18.51 11.26 -0.67
CA GLU A 36 17.22 11.91 -0.49
C GLU A 36 16.09 10.89 -0.64
N VAL A 37 15.15 10.85 0.33
CA VAL A 37 14.04 9.92 0.36
C VAL A 37 12.73 10.70 0.30
N GLU A 38 11.93 10.44 -0.73
CA GLU A 38 10.64 11.10 -0.91
C GLU A 38 9.51 10.09 -1.17
N PHE A 39 8.28 10.49 -0.87
CA PHE A 39 7.11 9.71 -1.25
C PHE A 39 6.69 10.02 -2.68
N ILE A 40 6.32 8.97 -3.41
CA ILE A 40 5.76 9.05 -4.75
C ILE A 40 4.31 8.60 -4.71
N ASP A 41 3.44 9.38 -5.33
CA ASP A 41 2.04 9.03 -5.47
C ASP A 41 1.83 8.13 -6.68
N TYR A 42 0.82 7.27 -6.59
CA TYR A 42 0.35 6.44 -7.69
C TYR A 42 -1.06 6.85 -8.11
N ARG A 43 -1.36 6.67 -9.37
CA ARG A 43 -2.71 6.89 -9.90
C ARG A 43 -3.62 5.74 -9.50
N PHE A 44 -4.82 6.05 -9.10
CA PHE A 44 -5.82 5.04 -8.74
C PHE A 44 -6.05 4.07 -9.91
N GLY A 45 -6.16 2.81 -9.55
CA GLY A 45 -6.38 1.73 -10.49
C GLY A 45 -7.85 1.48 -10.81
N VAL A 46 -8.10 0.41 -11.50
CA VAL A 46 -9.45 -0.02 -11.86
C VAL A 46 -9.98 -1.08 -10.87
N ASP A 47 -11.26 -1.02 -10.57
CA ASP A 47 -11.92 -2.09 -9.81
C ASP A 47 -12.11 -3.32 -10.71
N ILE A 48 -11.32 -4.35 -10.45
CA ILE A 48 -11.40 -5.62 -11.17
C ILE A 48 -12.22 -6.70 -10.42
N THR A 49 -12.75 -6.39 -9.25
CA THR A 49 -13.53 -7.33 -8.45
C THR A 49 -14.80 -7.81 -9.19
N ASN A 50 -15.32 -6.99 -10.09
CA ASN A 50 -16.46 -7.35 -10.93
C ASN A 50 -16.17 -8.52 -11.88
N ARG A 51 -14.90 -8.81 -12.19
CA ARG A 51 -14.49 -9.96 -13.01
C ARG A 51 -14.64 -11.29 -12.26
N LEU A 52 -14.58 -11.26 -10.91
CA LEU A 52 -14.72 -12.42 -10.03
C LEU A 52 -16.18 -12.71 -9.63
N LYS A 53 -17.07 -11.74 -9.76
CA LYS A 53 -18.46 -11.88 -9.29
C LYS A 53 -19.23 -12.80 -10.25
N LYS A 54 -19.62 -13.99 -9.76
CA LYS A 54 -20.80 -14.67 -10.26
C LYS A 54 -21.99 -13.72 -10.12
N PRO A 55 -22.92 -13.67 -11.07
CA PRO A 55 -24.09 -12.78 -10.96
C PRO A 55 -24.85 -13.08 -9.66
N GLN A 56 -24.69 -12.19 -8.66
CA GLN A 56 -25.49 -12.26 -7.43
C GLN A 56 -26.93 -11.90 -7.77
N SER A 57 -27.88 -12.63 -7.20
CA SER A 57 -29.28 -12.28 -7.35
C SER A 57 -29.52 -10.90 -6.76
N LYS A 58 -30.42 -10.10 -7.38
CA LYS A 58 -30.78 -8.76 -6.87
C LYS A 58 -31.21 -8.76 -5.38
N ALA A 59 -31.76 -9.87 -4.90
CA ALA A 59 -32.19 -10.05 -3.52
C ALA A 59 -31.02 -10.09 -2.52
N GLU A 60 -29.91 -10.79 -2.83
CA GLU A 60 -28.74 -10.87 -1.97
C GLU A 60 -28.04 -9.51 -1.83
N SER A 61 -28.00 -8.71 -2.91
CA SER A 61 -27.44 -7.35 -2.89
C SER A 61 -28.24 -6.39 -2.00
N ILE A 62 -29.56 -6.55 -1.89
CA ILE A 62 -30.43 -5.71 -1.04
C ILE A 62 -30.27 -6.09 0.43
N VAL A 63 -30.23 -7.39 0.74
CA VAL A 63 -30.03 -7.90 2.11
C VAL A 63 -28.66 -7.46 2.66
N ASP A 64 -27.61 -7.52 1.86
CA ASP A 64 -26.27 -7.07 2.25
C ASP A 64 -26.21 -5.55 2.54
N LYS A 65 -26.92 -4.73 1.75
CA LYS A 65 -27.06 -3.28 1.99
C LYS A 65 -27.84 -2.96 3.27
N ILE A 66 -28.88 -3.72 3.58
CA ILE A 66 -29.68 -3.55 4.80
C ILE A 66 -28.90 -3.97 6.04
N LEU A 67 -28.13 -5.07 5.97
CA LEU A 67 -27.31 -5.55 7.08
C LEU A 67 -26.12 -4.63 7.39
N LYS A 68 -25.55 -3.97 6.38
CA LYS A 68 -24.44 -3.00 6.55
C LYS A 68 -24.89 -1.65 7.12
N ASN A 69 -26.19 -1.28 7.03
CA ASN A 69 -26.71 0.03 7.45
C ASN A 69 -27.50 -0.02 8.78
N ARG A 70 -26.98 -0.69 9.79
CA ARG A 70 -27.67 -0.99 11.05
C ARG A 70 -27.85 0.15 12.05
N THR A 71 -27.84 1.41 11.77
CA THR A 71 -28.47 2.52 12.52
C THR A 71 -27.92 3.88 12.08
N PRO A 72 -28.76 4.90 11.85
CA PRO A 72 -28.33 6.25 11.44
C PRO A 72 -27.40 6.93 12.44
N TRP A 73 -27.56 6.63 13.74
CA TRP A 73 -26.75 7.22 14.83
C TRP A 73 -25.30 6.74 14.82
N ASN A 74 -25.08 5.46 14.59
CA ASN A 74 -23.73 4.90 14.47
C ASN A 74 -23.03 5.39 13.21
N TYR A 75 -23.76 5.66 12.13
CA TYR A 75 -23.22 6.24 10.91
C TYR A 75 -22.70 7.67 11.14
N LEU A 76 -23.45 8.52 11.86
CA LEU A 76 -23.05 9.89 12.16
C LEU A 76 -21.82 9.95 13.10
N LYS A 77 -21.81 9.13 14.17
CA LYS A 77 -20.66 9.00 15.06
C LYS A 77 -19.41 8.53 14.30
N LYS A 78 -19.57 7.52 13.46
CA LYS A 78 -18.50 6.99 12.63
C LYS A 78 -17.97 8.04 11.65
N LYS A 79 -18.85 8.80 11.01
CA LYS A 79 -18.48 9.88 10.08
C LYS A 79 -17.71 11.01 10.78
N ASN A 80 -18.09 11.41 11.98
CA ASN A 80 -17.38 12.46 12.74
C ASN A 80 -16.00 11.95 13.22
N PHE A 81 -15.93 10.71 13.70
CA PHE A 81 -14.67 10.06 14.06
C PHE A 81 -13.69 9.98 12.88
N PHE A 82 -14.16 9.56 11.70
CA PHE A 82 -13.30 9.54 10.52
C PHE A 82 -12.84 10.92 10.07
N LYS A 83 -13.68 11.95 10.19
CA LYS A 83 -13.28 13.34 9.88
C LYS A 83 -12.19 13.87 10.84
N GLU A 84 -12.23 13.47 12.09
CA GLU A 84 -11.21 13.83 13.08
C GLU A 84 -9.89 13.15 12.78
N ILE A 85 -9.92 11.83 12.51
CA ILE A 85 -8.74 11.08 12.05
C ILE A 85 -8.17 11.72 10.78
N GLU A 86 -9.00 12.00 9.78
CA GLU A 86 -8.58 12.62 8.53
C GLU A 86 -7.86 13.95 8.76
N ARG A 87 -8.41 14.80 9.61
CA ARG A 87 -7.82 16.11 9.92
C ARG A 87 -6.47 15.99 10.61
N ASN A 88 -6.34 15.09 11.58
CA ASN A 88 -5.09 14.89 12.31
C ASN A 88 -4.04 14.23 11.40
N LEU A 89 -4.42 13.19 10.66
CA LEU A 89 -3.54 12.49 9.74
C LEU A 89 -3.00 13.40 8.61
N ILE A 90 -3.78 14.39 8.14
CA ILE A 90 -3.30 15.36 7.14
C ILE A 90 -2.15 16.20 7.70
N LEU A 91 -2.15 16.55 9.00
CA LEU A 91 -1.05 17.24 9.63
C LEU A 91 0.19 16.34 9.69
N ASP A 92 0.04 15.11 10.16
CA ASP A 92 1.13 14.13 10.25
C ASP A 92 1.74 13.81 8.87
N LEU A 93 0.91 13.70 7.82
CA LEU A 93 1.37 13.51 6.44
C LEU A 93 2.24 14.67 5.94
N LYS A 94 1.94 15.90 6.36
CA LYS A 94 2.75 17.07 6.02
C LYS A 94 4.16 16.96 6.61
N ASP A 95 4.27 16.49 7.83
CA ASP A 95 5.55 16.36 8.54
C ASP A 95 6.50 15.33 7.88
N ILE A 96 5.95 14.35 7.14
CA ILE A 96 6.75 13.39 6.37
C ILE A 96 6.92 13.76 4.88
N GLY A 97 6.50 14.97 4.47
CA GLY A 97 6.66 15.47 3.10
C GLY A 97 5.60 14.98 2.11
N VAL A 98 4.41 14.59 2.58
CA VAL A 98 3.26 14.15 1.75
C VAL A 98 2.20 15.28 1.62
N ASP A 99 2.59 16.52 1.79
CA ASP A 99 1.71 17.69 1.69
C ASP A 99 1.27 17.99 0.25
N LYS A 100 2.11 17.65 -0.74
CA LYS A 100 1.85 17.83 -2.16
C LYS A 100 1.75 16.50 -2.89
N LEU A 101 1.00 16.50 -3.99
CA LEU A 101 0.94 15.35 -4.90
C LEU A 101 2.24 15.26 -5.71
N ASN A 102 2.81 14.07 -5.78
CA ASN A 102 4.07 13.79 -6.45
C ASN A 102 3.94 12.53 -7.33
N TYR A 103 3.39 12.68 -8.53
CA TYR A 103 3.11 11.55 -9.44
C TYR A 103 4.24 11.24 -10.43
N ASP A 104 5.06 12.22 -10.75
CA ASP A 104 5.95 12.16 -11.93
C ASP A 104 7.42 12.42 -11.52
N CYS A 105 7.81 11.94 -10.34
CA CYS A 105 9.18 12.09 -9.87
C CYS A 105 10.10 11.02 -10.44
N GLU A 106 11.21 11.44 -11.04
CA GLU A 106 12.30 10.55 -11.44
C GLU A 106 13.16 10.20 -10.23
N VAL A 107 13.38 8.91 -10.00
CA VAL A 107 14.19 8.38 -8.90
C VAL A 107 15.13 7.29 -9.40
N ASP A 108 16.30 7.18 -8.79
CA ASP A 108 17.26 6.12 -9.08
C ASP A 108 16.77 4.76 -8.58
N THR A 109 16.11 4.77 -7.40
CA THR A 109 15.53 3.59 -6.79
C THR A 109 14.10 3.85 -6.37
N LEU A 110 13.18 2.98 -6.77
CA LEU A 110 11.80 2.95 -6.32
C LEU A 110 11.61 1.79 -5.35
N VAL A 111 11.20 2.10 -4.11
CA VAL A 111 10.81 1.14 -3.09
C VAL A 111 9.29 1.07 -3.03
N ILE A 112 8.71 -0.08 -3.37
CA ILE A 112 7.26 -0.31 -3.33
C ILE A 112 6.94 -1.12 -2.07
N GLY A 113 6.11 -0.57 -1.22
CA GLY A 113 5.73 -1.16 0.06
C GLY A 113 5.94 -0.16 1.21
N SER A 114 5.72 -0.55 2.40
CA SER A 114 5.04 -1.78 2.83
C SER A 114 3.53 -1.68 2.56
N ASP A 115 2.72 -2.40 3.33
CA ASP A 115 1.27 -2.43 3.24
C ASP A 115 0.74 -3.33 2.08
N GLU A 116 -0.57 -3.33 1.87
CA GLU A 116 -1.26 -4.14 0.85
C GLU A 116 -1.11 -3.54 -0.57
N VAL A 117 0.09 -3.06 -0.92
CA VAL A 117 0.38 -2.43 -2.21
C VAL A 117 0.15 -3.34 -3.41
N PHE A 118 0.27 -4.67 -3.23
CA PHE A 118 0.03 -5.65 -4.28
C PHE A 118 -1.38 -6.23 -4.27
N ASN A 119 -2.27 -5.76 -3.38
CA ASN A 119 -3.65 -6.23 -3.32
C ASN A 119 -4.46 -5.72 -4.52
N CYS A 120 -4.66 -6.60 -5.51
CA CYS A 120 -5.37 -6.27 -6.74
C CYS A 120 -6.89 -6.18 -6.58
N LEU A 121 -7.43 -6.70 -5.47
CA LEU A 121 -8.86 -6.72 -5.17
C LEU A 121 -9.29 -5.58 -4.24
N GLN A 122 -8.44 -4.60 -4.03
CA GLN A 122 -8.81 -3.44 -3.23
C GLN A 122 -9.97 -2.67 -3.87
N PRO A 123 -10.91 -2.19 -3.04
CA PRO A 123 -12.00 -1.34 -3.53
C PRO A 123 -11.46 0.04 -3.96
N TYR A 124 -12.30 0.79 -4.66
CA TYR A 124 -12.04 2.21 -4.89
C TYR A 124 -11.81 2.94 -3.53
N PRO A 125 -10.83 3.86 -3.41
CA PRO A 125 -10.11 4.52 -4.53
C PRO A 125 -8.86 3.79 -5.03
N VAL A 126 -8.30 2.81 -4.35
CA VAL A 126 -7.03 2.20 -4.75
C VAL A 126 -7.19 1.38 -6.03
N GLY A 127 -8.01 0.33 -6.01
CA GLY A 127 -8.18 -0.59 -7.14
C GLY A 127 -6.88 -1.30 -7.55
N TYR A 128 -6.88 -1.90 -8.73
CA TYR A 128 -5.69 -2.47 -9.37
C TYR A 128 -4.91 -1.37 -10.08
N SER A 129 -3.88 -0.84 -9.46
CA SER A 129 -2.96 0.15 -10.03
C SER A 129 -1.66 -0.51 -10.48
N LYS A 130 -1.33 -0.41 -11.77
CA LYS A 130 -0.09 -0.96 -12.32
C LYS A 130 1.16 -0.25 -11.79
N GLN A 131 1.05 1.01 -11.39
CA GLN A 131 2.16 1.76 -10.81
C GLN A 131 2.66 1.13 -9.51
N LEU A 132 1.76 0.50 -8.72
CA LEU A 132 2.14 -0.28 -7.55
C LEU A 132 2.91 -1.57 -7.88
N PHE A 133 3.04 -1.90 -9.17
CA PHE A 133 3.90 -2.95 -9.71
C PHE A 133 5.05 -2.37 -10.54
N GLY A 134 5.38 -1.08 -10.35
CA GLY A 134 6.52 -0.41 -10.98
C GLY A 134 6.29 0.02 -12.44
N ASP A 135 5.05 0.03 -12.92
CA ASP A 135 4.74 0.56 -14.24
C ASP A 135 5.02 2.06 -14.31
N GLY A 136 5.64 2.51 -15.41
CA GLY A 136 6.10 3.89 -15.55
C GLY A 136 7.54 4.17 -15.06
N TYR A 137 8.17 3.23 -14.30
CA TYR A 137 9.50 3.42 -13.71
C TYR A 137 10.57 2.52 -14.36
N ALA A 138 10.60 2.48 -15.70
CA ALA A 138 11.51 1.60 -16.43
C ALA A 138 13.01 1.91 -16.22
N HIS A 139 13.36 3.14 -15.87
CA HIS A 139 14.73 3.59 -15.66
C HIS A 139 15.21 3.49 -14.20
N SER A 140 14.29 3.23 -13.28
CA SER A 140 14.60 3.10 -11.85
C SER A 140 14.94 1.65 -11.49
N LYS A 141 15.79 1.46 -10.48
CA LYS A 141 15.93 0.18 -9.80
C LYS A 141 14.69 -0.02 -8.92
N ILE A 142 13.86 -1.03 -9.22
CA ILE A 142 12.63 -1.28 -8.48
C ILE A 142 12.86 -2.40 -7.48
N VAL A 143 12.47 -2.18 -6.22
CA VAL A 143 12.48 -3.18 -5.16
C VAL A 143 11.16 -3.14 -4.38
N SER A 144 10.77 -4.23 -3.73
CA SER A 144 9.70 -4.18 -2.74
C SER A 144 10.21 -4.48 -1.34
N TYR A 145 9.60 -3.83 -0.34
CA TYR A 145 9.85 -4.11 1.07
C TYR A 145 8.54 -4.44 1.79
N ALA A 146 8.46 -5.65 2.34
CA ALA A 146 7.30 -6.13 3.10
C ALA A 146 5.96 -5.84 2.41
N ALA A 147 5.91 -5.95 1.08
CA ALA A 147 4.70 -5.74 0.28
C ALA A 147 3.72 -6.90 0.47
N SER A 148 2.42 -6.61 0.48
CA SER A 148 1.40 -7.65 0.66
C SER A 148 0.39 -7.65 -0.48
N PHE A 149 -0.04 -8.86 -0.87
CA PHE A 149 -1.19 -9.08 -1.74
C PHE A 149 -2.53 -9.02 -0.96
N GLY A 150 -2.47 -8.83 0.37
CA GLY A 150 -3.64 -8.76 1.22
C GLY A 150 -4.56 -9.97 1.05
N SER A 151 -5.81 -9.71 0.70
CA SER A 151 -6.80 -10.77 0.46
C SER A 151 -6.77 -11.40 -0.93
N THR A 152 -5.98 -10.85 -1.87
CA THR A 152 -5.82 -11.42 -3.22
C THR A 152 -5.11 -12.78 -3.14
N ARG A 153 -5.65 -13.78 -3.82
CA ARG A 153 -5.04 -15.10 -3.97
C ARG A 153 -4.50 -15.27 -5.39
N TYR A 154 -3.66 -16.28 -5.61
CA TYR A 154 -3.13 -16.58 -6.94
C TYR A 154 -4.25 -16.89 -7.95
N GLU A 155 -5.27 -17.66 -7.53
CA GLU A 155 -6.43 -18.02 -8.34
C GLU A 155 -7.21 -16.76 -8.79
N ASP A 156 -7.31 -15.75 -7.93
CA ASP A 156 -7.98 -14.49 -8.26
C ASP A 156 -7.26 -13.76 -9.40
N LEU A 157 -5.92 -13.82 -9.43
CA LEU A 157 -5.11 -13.24 -10.53
C LEU A 157 -5.33 -13.98 -11.85
N VAL A 158 -5.46 -15.30 -11.80
CA VAL A 158 -5.75 -16.15 -12.96
C VAL A 158 -7.17 -15.88 -13.47
N ASP A 159 -8.16 -15.91 -12.59
CA ASP A 159 -9.58 -15.73 -12.92
C ASP A 159 -9.89 -14.33 -13.47
N THR A 160 -9.16 -13.31 -13.00
CA THR A 160 -9.27 -11.94 -13.52
C THR A 160 -8.47 -11.70 -14.79
N GLY A 161 -7.62 -12.65 -15.18
CA GLY A 161 -6.79 -12.61 -16.39
C GLY A 161 -5.56 -11.68 -16.29
N ILE A 162 -5.16 -11.28 -15.07
CA ILE A 162 -4.03 -10.35 -14.86
C ILE A 162 -2.73 -11.05 -14.42
N ALA A 163 -2.73 -12.36 -14.17
CA ALA A 163 -1.57 -13.08 -13.65
C ALA A 163 -0.31 -12.90 -14.53
N HIS A 164 -0.45 -12.98 -15.86
CA HIS A 164 0.67 -12.80 -16.80
C HIS A 164 1.22 -11.35 -16.77
N GLU A 165 0.34 -10.38 -16.70
CA GLU A 165 0.73 -8.96 -16.63
C GLU A 165 1.51 -8.67 -15.33
N ILE A 166 1.02 -9.14 -14.18
CA ILE A 166 1.71 -8.99 -12.89
C ILE A 166 3.06 -9.72 -12.91
N LYS A 167 3.11 -10.96 -13.44
CA LYS A 167 4.37 -11.67 -13.62
C LYS A 167 5.39 -10.84 -14.38
N THR A 168 4.99 -10.23 -15.50
CA THR A 168 5.87 -9.41 -16.34
C THR A 168 6.39 -8.19 -15.57
N MET A 169 5.53 -7.52 -14.82
CA MET A 169 5.93 -6.36 -14.01
C MET A 169 6.87 -6.75 -12.85
N LEU A 170 6.52 -7.77 -12.07
CA LEU A 170 7.33 -8.24 -10.95
C LEU A 170 8.70 -8.80 -11.40
N SER A 171 8.80 -9.36 -12.60
CA SER A 171 10.08 -9.85 -13.16
C SER A 171 11.12 -8.74 -13.36
N ARG A 172 10.71 -7.48 -13.33
CA ARG A 172 11.59 -6.30 -13.45
C ARG A 172 12.16 -5.83 -12.11
N PHE A 173 11.64 -6.36 -11.00
CA PHE A 173 12.13 -6.00 -9.68
C PHE A 173 13.54 -6.55 -9.46
N ALA A 174 14.45 -5.71 -8.96
CA ALA A 174 15.78 -6.13 -8.60
C ALA A 174 15.80 -6.99 -7.31
N ALA A 175 14.82 -6.79 -6.44
CA ALA A 175 14.57 -7.61 -5.26
C ALA A 175 13.09 -7.51 -4.85
N ILE A 176 12.53 -8.62 -4.39
CA ILE A 176 11.17 -8.68 -3.88
C ILE A 176 11.22 -9.21 -2.46
N SER A 177 10.68 -8.45 -1.52
CA SER A 177 10.30 -8.97 -0.22
C SER A 177 8.82 -8.71 0.05
N VAL A 178 8.21 -9.64 0.77
CA VAL A 178 6.78 -9.62 1.09
C VAL A 178 6.58 -9.70 2.60
N ARG A 179 5.36 -9.45 3.07
CA ARG A 179 5.04 -9.43 4.50
C ARG A 179 4.48 -10.74 5.03
N ASP A 180 3.92 -11.57 4.16
CA ASP A 180 3.11 -12.72 4.56
C ASP A 180 3.26 -13.92 3.61
N GLU A 181 2.86 -15.10 4.10
CA GLU A 181 2.96 -16.37 3.38
C GLU A 181 2.08 -16.42 2.12
N ASN A 182 0.88 -15.77 2.13
CA ASN A 182 0.03 -15.70 0.95
C ASN A 182 0.76 -14.96 -0.18
N SER A 183 1.37 -13.84 0.15
CA SER A 183 2.14 -13.02 -0.79
C SER A 183 3.38 -13.79 -1.30
N ALA A 184 4.08 -14.52 -0.42
CA ALA A 184 5.20 -15.36 -0.83
C ALA A 184 4.75 -16.49 -1.76
N HIS A 185 3.61 -17.12 -1.48
CA HIS A 185 3.02 -18.13 -2.34
C HIS A 185 2.71 -17.58 -3.74
N ILE A 186 2.07 -16.41 -3.83
CA ILE A 186 1.75 -15.77 -5.12
C ILE A 186 3.01 -15.47 -5.93
N VAL A 187 4.03 -14.87 -5.31
CA VAL A 187 5.31 -14.60 -5.99
C VAL A 187 5.95 -15.88 -6.50
N ARG A 188 5.93 -16.96 -5.68
CA ARG A 188 6.45 -18.29 -6.08
C ARG A 188 5.71 -18.84 -7.28
N GLN A 189 4.39 -18.74 -7.32
CA GLN A 189 3.57 -19.20 -8.46
C GLN A 189 3.85 -18.39 -9.73
N LEU A 190 4.06 -17.08 -9.58
CA LEU A 190 4.30 -16.21 -10.73
C LEU A 190 5.74 -16.31 -11.26
N LEU A 191 6.74 -16.30 -10.37
CA LEU A 191 8.15 -16.13 -10.74
C LEU A 191 9.01 -17.39 -10.57
N GLY A 192 8.51 -18.43 -9.89
CA GLY A 192 9.22 -19.69 -9.70
C GLY A 192 10.27 -19.69 -8.58
N TYR A 193 10.37 -18.64 -7.79
CA TYR A 193 11.23 -18.59 -6.60
C TYR A 193 10.47 -18.01 -5.39
N SER A 194 10.95 -18.32 -4.18
CA SER A 194 10.37 -17.79 -2.95
C SER A 194 11.04 -16.44 -2.61
N PRO A 195 10.27 -15.36 -2.45
CA PRO A 195 10.82 -14.10 -1.97
C PRO A 195 11.14 -14.20 -0.47
N GLU A 196 11.93 -13.26 0.04
CA GLU A 196 12.13 -13.08 1.47
C GLU A 196 10.85 -12.55 2.13
N ILE A 197 10.58 -13.01 3.35
CA ILE A 197 9.49 -12.47 4.17
C ILE A 197 10.11 -11.53 5.20
N HIS A 198 9.77 -10.25 5.11
CA HIS A 198 10.22 -9.22 6.04
C HIS A 198 9.08 -8.77 6.95
N MET A 199 9.45 -8.38 8.16
CA MET A 199 8.51 -7.80 9.11
C MET A 199 8.06 -6.42 8.65
N ASP A 200 6.85 -6.08 9.06
CA ASP A 200 6.26 -4.75 8.84
C ASP A 200 7.16 -3.65 9.44
N PRO A 201 7.37 -2.52 8.76
CA PRO A 201 8.15 -1.40 9.28
C PRO A 201 7.70 -0.90 10.66
N VAL A 202 6.41 -1.00 10.99
CA VAL A 202 5.90 -0.62 12.32
C VAL A 202 6.51 -1.48 13.44
N LEU A 203 6.90 -2.71 13.14
CA LEU A 203 7.54 -3.63 14.09
C LEU A 203 9.06 -3.52 14.07
N MET A 204 9.64 -2.94 13.02
CA MET A 204 11.09 -2.86 12.82
C MET A 204 11.67 -1.52 13.23
N TYR A 205 10.91 -0.43 13.08
CA TYR A 205 11.36 0.91 13.44
C TYR A 205 11.08 1.18 14.92
N ASP A 206 12.07 1.75 15.61
CA ASP A 206 11.93 2.15 17.00
C ASP A 206 11.33 3.56 17.11
N PHE A 207 10.05 3.63 17.46
CA PHE A 207 9.30 4.87 17.63
C PHE A 207 9.52 5.55 19.00
N THR A 208 10.48 5.09 19.81
CA THR A 208 10.66 5.60 21.18
C THR A 208 10.94 7.11 21.21
N GLN A 209 11.67 7.64 20.23
CA GLN A 209 11.99 9.06 20.17
C GLN A 209 10.74 9.90 19.89
N GLU A 210 9.93 9.49 18.90
CA GLU A 210 8.69 10.18 18.56
C GLU A 210 7.70 10.15 19.73
N ILE A 211 7.57 9.02 20.42
CA ILE A 211 6.69 8.89 21.61
C ILE A 211 7.17 9.82 22.72
N ALA A 212 8.47 9.93 22.97
CA ALA A 212 9.03 10.80 24.01
C ALA A 212 8.72 12.28 23.77
N GLU A 213 8.70 12.73 22.52
CA GLU A 213 8.35 14.10 22.15
C GLU A 213 6.87 14.41 22.46
N TYR A 214 5.97 13.45 22.29
CA TYR A 214 4.54 13.63 22.58
C TYR A 214 4.21 13.57 24.07
N THR A 215 5.00 12.88 24.91
CA THR A 215 4.74 12.77 26.35
C THR A 215 5.21 13.98 27.17
N THR A 216 5.88 14.95 26.56
CA THR A 216 6.31 16.18 27.24
C THR A 216 5.26 17.30 27.26
N TYR A 217 4.04 17.06 26.76
CA TYR A 217 2.94 18.00 26.70
C TYR A 217 1.84 17.78 27.76
N GLU A 218 2.15 17.16 28.91
CA GLU A 218 1.29 17.19 30.10
C GLU A 218 1.65 18.29 31.09
#